data_5502ae48845427cc9af7cbe725aa738c
#
_entry.id   5502ae48845427cc9af7cbe725aa738c
#
_cell.length_a   1.000
_cell.length_b   1.000
_cell.length_c   1.000
_cell.angle_alpha   90.00
_cell.angle_beta   90.00
_cell.angle_gamma   90.00
#
_symmetry.space_group_name_H-M   'P 1'
#
loop_
_entity.id
_entity.type
_entity.pdbx_description
1 polymer ?
#
loop_
_entity_poly.entity_id
_entity_poly.type
_entity_poly.pdbx_seq_one_letter_code
_entity_poly.pdbx_strand_id
1 'polypeptide(L)'
;FCHATGFNSLTYRKLLDPLSEFFHIRAEDARGHGFTETKAIPDHMFDWKIYRDDLIRSVESFAEIKGGPILLGGHSMGGASIMQVAAKRPDLVSGIVLLEPVLISNLNLSVLRLVKAFPFIKSFPVFKEMTSRAESTLKRRKKFPSKEMIFKSYSGRGAFSTWSDDFLKDYINGGTKEINGNIELTCDPSWEAATFSSWRHNATDSIKKISCPITLLRGEIGSTTKESGLRLLKEQDPYGVFKTIKHSSHFLPMEYPEEVQKEILKIKLRIQLT
;
A
#
# COMPACT_ATOMS: atom_id res chain seq x y z
N PHE A 1 0.38 6.24 8.74
CA PHE A 1 1.00 5.52 7.60
C PHE A 1 0.20 4.28 7.23
N CYS A 2 0.03 4.02 5.93
CA CYS A 2 -0.78 2.93 5.38
C CYS A 2 0.10 1.95 4.59
N HIS A 3 0.05 0.67 4.95
CA HIS A 3 0.86 -0.40 4.36
C HIS A 3 0.33 -0.93 3.01
N ALA A 4 1.14 -1.75 2.33
CA ALA A 4 0.79 -2.44 1.09
C ALA A 4 -0.10 -3.69 1.35
N THR A 5 -0.80 -4.17 0.30
CA THR A 5 -1.55 -5.43 0.33
C THR A 5 -0.67 -6.59 0.77
N GLY A 6 -1.16 -7.43 1.68
CA GLY A 6 -0.45 -8.58 2.22
C GLY A 6 0.63 -8.26 3.25
N PHE A 7 0.84 -6.96 3.58
CA PHE A 7 1.78 -6.50 4.58
C PHE A 7 1.04 -6.11 5.87
N ASN A 8 1.74 -5.46 6.78
CA ASN A 8 1.23 -4.95 8.04
C ASN A 8 2.01 -3.70 8.46
N SER A 9 1.53 -2.97 9.44
CA SER A 9 2.14 -1.73 9.93
C SER A 9 3.57 -1.95 10.45
N LEU A 10 3.81 -3.04 11.19
CA LEU A 10 5.11 -3.34 11.77
C LEU A 10 6.20 -3.57 10.71
N THR A 11 5.83 -4.02 9.51
CA THR A 11 6.75 -4.14 8.36
C THR A 11 7.51 -2.85 8.07
N TYR A 12 6.92 -1.69 8.39
CA TYR A 12 7.51 -0.37 8.10
C TYR A 12 8.22 0.24 9.31
N ARG A 13 8.38 -0.49 10.40
CA ARG A 13 8.99 0.02 11.63
C ARG A 13 10.37 0.64 11.38
N LYS A 14 11.25 -0.06 10.67
CA LYS A 14 12.60 0.44 10.34
C LYS A 14 12.60 1.72 9.49
N LEU A 15 11.56 1.91 8.67
CA LEU A 15 11.36 3.15 7.92
C LEU A 15 10.85 4.27 8.83
N LEU A 16 9.91 3.97 9.73
CA LEU A 16 9.14 4.97 10.47
C LEU A 16 9.77 5.37 11.80
N ASP A 17 10.44 4.46 12.52
CA ASP A 17 11.02 4.74 13.83
C ASP A 17 11.97 5.95 13.80
N PRO A 18 12.92 6.08 12.84
CA PRO A 18 13.80 7.26 12.79
C PRO A 18 13.06 8.58 12.53
N LEU A 19 11.87 8.52 11.90
CA LEU A 19 11.05 9.70 11.64
C LEU A 19 10.26 10.14 12.89
N SER A 20 10.18 9.33 13.93
CA SER A 20 9.47 9.66 15.18
C SER A 20 10.07 10.85 15.94
N GLU A 21 11.34 11.19 15.69
CA GLU A 21 11.97 12.40 16.20
C GLU A 21 11.35 13.69 15.60
N PHE A 22 10.74 13.58 14.41
CA PHE A 22 10.25 14.74 13.65
C PHE A 22 8.71 14.74 13.52
N PHE A 23 8.05 13.59 13.70
CA PHE A 23 6.63 13.41 13.53
C PHE A 23 6.05 12.56 14.66
N HIS A 24 4.83 12.87 15.05
CA HIS A 24 4.02 11.91 15.81
C HIS A 24 3.39 10.94 14.81
N ILE A 25 3.84 9.70 14.78
CA ILE A 25 3.49 8.72 13.77
C ILE A 25 2.45 7.72 14.30
N ARG A 26 1.41 7.49 13.48
CA ARG A 26 0.47 6.39 13.62
C ARG A 26 0.53 5.53 12.36
N ALA A 27 0.83 4.25 12.52
CA ALA A 27 0.77 3.24 11.47
C ALA A 27 -0.26 2.19 11.86
N GLU A 28 -1.17 1.88 10.95
CA GLU A 28 -2.32 1.01 11.22
C GLU A 28 -2.35 -0.20 10.31
N ASP A 29 -2.84 -1.31 10.84
CA ASP A 29 -3.15 -2.49 10.06
C ASP A 29 -4.50 -2.32 9.36
N ALA A 30 -4.49 -2.33 8.04
CA ALA A 30 -5.70 -2.25 7.25
C ALA A 30 -6.59 -3.49 7.47
N ARG A 31 -7.88 -3.34 7.22
CA ARG A 31 -8.85 -4.45 7.25
C ARG A 31 -8.29 -5.73 6.64
N GLY A 32 -8.36 -6.84 7.40
CA GLY A 32 -7.89 -8.16 6.99
C GLY A 32 -6.38 -8.34 6.97
N HIS A 33 -5.62 -7.43 7.62
CA HIS A 33 -4.16 -7.50 7.74
C HIS A 33 -3.75 -7.32 9.20
N GLY A 34 -2.52 -7.75 9.53
CA GLY A 34 -1.92 -7.56 10.85
C GLY A 34 -2.83 -7.99 12.01
N PHE A 35 -2.94 -7.14 13.02
CA PHE A 35 -3.73 -7.41 14.21
C PHE A 35 -5.08 -6.67 14.23
N THR A 36 -5.53 -6.10 13.10
CA THR A 36 -6.85 -5.47 13.03
C THR A 36 -7.97 -6.49 13.29
N GLU A 37 -8.93 -6.13 14.12
CA GLU A 37 -10.13 -6.93 14.37
C GLU A 37 -11.25 -6.66 13.35
N THR A 38 -11.02 -5.71 12.44
CA THR A 38 -12.02 -5.35 11.44
C THR A 38 -12.28 -6.52 10.48
N LYS A 39 -13.53 -6.98 10.48
CA LYS A 39 -13.93 -8.17 9.72
C LYS A 39 -13.67 -8.00 8.22
N ALA A 40 -12.98 -8.97 7.63
CA ALA A 40 -12.64 -9.04 6.21
C ALA A 40 -13.38 -10.24 5.58
N ILE A 41 -14.23 -9.97 4.60
CA ILE A 41 -15.02 -10.98 3.88
C ILE A 41 -14.60 -10.92 2.41
N PRO A 42 -13.89 -11.93 1.86
CA PRO A 42 -13.37 -11.91 0.50
C PRO A 42 -14.42 -11.61 -0.57
N ASP A 43 -15.61 -12.19 -0.43
CA ASP A 43 -16.71 -12.01 -1.39
C ASP A 43 -17.26 -10.58 -1.43
N HIS A 44 -16.95 -9.75 -0.43
CA HIS A 44 -17.34 -8.35 -0.38
C HIS A 44 -16.23 -7.39 -0.89
N MET A 45 -15.07 -7.92 -1.30
CA MET A 45 -13.97 -7.10 -1.82
C MET A 45 -14.16 -6.78 -3.30
N PHE A 46 -15.00 -5.80 -3.59
CA PHE A 46 -15.23 -5.32 -4.96
C PHE A 46 -14.48 -4.05 -5.28
N ASP A 47 -14.19 -3.24 -4.25
CA ASP A 47 -13.72 -1.86 -4.38
C ASP A 47 -12.81 -1.50 -3.20
N TRP A 48 -11.69 -0.87 -3.48
CA TRP A 48 -10.77 -0.36 -2.45
C TRP A 48 -11.35 0.84 -1.68
N LYS A 49 -12.54 1.31 -2.01
CA LYS A 49 -13.26 2.26 -1.17
C LYS A 49 -13.48 1.76 0.24
N ILE A 50 -13.50 0.45 0.46
CA ILE A 50 -13.57 -0.13 1.80
C ILE A 50 -12.37 0.29 2.65
N TYR A 51 -11.15 0.28 2.09
CA TYR A 51 -9.94 0.75 2.77
C TYR A 51 -9.96 2.26 2.96
N ARG A 52 -10.41 3.03 1.94
CA ARG A 52 -10.60 4.48 2.07
C ARG A 52 -11.54 4.83 3.21
N ASP A 53 -12.70 4.17 3.31
CA ASP A 53 -13.73 4.52 4.28
C ASP A 53 -13.32 4.10 5.71
N ASP A 54 -12.57 2.99 5.87
CA ASP A 54 -11.94 2.65 7.14
C ASP A 54 -10.90 3.71 7.54
N LEU A 55 -10.05 4.10 6.59
CA LEU A 55 -8.98 5.06 6.81
C LEU A 55 -9.51 6.47 7.12
N ILE A 56 -10.62 6.91 6.52
CA ILE A 56 -11.24 8.20 6.85
C ILE A 56 -11.57 8.26 8.34
N ARG A 57 -12.19 7.22 8.92
CA ARG A 57 -12.52 7.20 10.36
C ARG A 57 -11.28 7.31 11.25
N SER A 58 -10.20 6.62 10.87
CA SER A 58 -8.93 6.71 11.58
C SER A 58 -8.29 8.10 11.47
N VAL A 59 -8.30 8.67 10.26
CA VAL A 59 -7.76 10.01 9.98
C VAL A 59 -8.56 11.08 10.71
N GLU A 60 -9.89 11.01 10.74
CA GLU A 60 -10.77 11.91 11.52
C GLU A 60 -10.38 11.89 12.99
N SER A 61 -10.34 10.71 13.60
CA SER A 61 -9.95 10.56 15.01
C SER A 61 -8.54 11.10 15.30
N PHE A 62 -7.58 10.85 14.40
CA PHE A 62 -6.20 11.30 14.62
C PHE A 62 -6.05 12.81 14.40
N ALA A 63 -6.74 13.39 13.42
CA ALA A 63 -6.77 14.83 13.17
C ALA A 63 -7.40 15.59 14.32
N GLU A 64 -8.48 15.06 14.92
CA GLU A 64 -9.11 15.61 16.13
C GLU A 64 -8.14 15.64 17.30
N ILE A 65 -7.45 14.53 17.59
CA ILE A 65 -6.43 14.44 18.65
C ILE A 65 -5.30 15.45 18.41
N LYS A 66 -4.93 15.71 17.15
CA LYS A 66 -3.84 16.63 16.79
C LYS A 66 -4.27 18.08 16.62
N GLY A 67 -5.55 18.34 16.58
CA GLY A 67 -6.11 19.70 16.44
C GLY A 67 -5.99 20.27 15.03
N GLY A 68 -5.90 19.43 13.99
CA GLY A 68 -5.82 19.90 12.61
C GLY A 68 -5.50 18.81 11.58
N PRO A 69 -5.36 19.19 10.29
CA PRO A 69 -5.08 18.25 9.22
C PRO A 69 -3.72 17.57 9.38
N ILE A 70 -3.62 16.32 8.95
CA ILE A 70 -2.45 15.47 9.13
C ILE A 70 -1.77 15.09 7.81
N LEU A 71 -0.47 14.81 7.87
CA LEU A 71 0.29 14.25 6.75
C LEU A 71 -0.02 12.75 6.63
N LEU A 72 -0.38 12.30 5.42
CA LEU A 72 -0.60 10.89 5.13
C LEU A 72 0.55 10.30 4.34
N GLY A 73 1.07 9.16 4.78
CA GLY A 73 2.04 8.34 4.05
C GLY A 73 1.45 6.99 3.68
N GLY A 74 1.76 6.46 2.49
CA GLY A 74 1.25 5.16 2.11
C GLY A 74 2.03 4.48 1.00
N HIS A 75 2.14 3.15 1.11
CA HIS A 75 2.80 2.29 0.14
C HIS A 75 1.78 1.45 -0.64
N SER A 76 1.95 1.39 -1.96
CA SER A 76 1.17 0.50 -2.83
C SER A 76 -0.35 0.72 -2.71
N MET A 77 -1.11 -0.25 -2.21
CA MET A 77 -2.54 -0.13 -1.87
C MET A 77 -2.78 1.02 -0.87
N GLY A 78 -1.93 1.12 0.17
CA GLY A 78 -2.00 2.22 1.13
C GLY A 78 -1.84 3.59 0.46
N GLY A 79 -0.91 3.70 -0.51
CA GLY A 79 -0.75 4.90 -1.33
C GLY A 79 -1.99 5.25 -2.14
N ALA A 80 -2.61 4.25 -2.79
CA ALA A 80 -3.87 4.44 -3.51
C ALA A 80 -5.03 4.84 -2.58
N SER A 81 -5.06 4.30 -1.35
CA SER A 81 -6.11 4.60 -0.37
C SER A 81 -5.99 6.01 0.19
N ILE A 82 -4.78 6.49 0.54
CA ILE A 82 -4.60 7.87 1.04
C ILE A 82 -4.92 8.91 -0.04
N MET A 83 -4.67 8.64 -1.32
CA MET A 83 -5.10 9.52 -2.41
C MET A 83 -6.62 9.67 -2.45
N GLN A 84 -7.37 8.59 -2.25
CA GLN A 84 -8.83 8.64 -2.18
C GLN A 84 -9.32 9.39 -0.93
N VAL A 85 -8.61 9.29 0.20
CA VAL A 85 -8.90 10.07 1.42
C VAL A 85 -8.66 11.55 1.16
N ALA A 86 -7.49 11.94 0.63
CA ALA A 86 -7.15 13.33 0.34
C ALA A 86 -8.15 13.98 -0.64
N ALA A 87 -8.63 13.20 -1.62
CA ALA A 87 -9.66 13.67 -2.57
C ALA A 87 -11.05 13.82 -1.95
N LYS A 88 -11.40 13.02 -0.95
CA LYS A 88 -12.74 13.01 -0.33
C LYS A 88 -12.82 13.91 0.90
N ARG A 89 -11.73 14.05 1.64
CA ARG A 89 -11.62 14.83 2.87
C ARG A 89 -10.34 15.70 2.84
N PRO A 90 -10.29 16.67 1.91
CA PRO A 90 -9.16 17.59 1.80
C PRO A 90 -8.96 18.42 3.09
N ASP A 91 -10.02 18.64 3.86
CA ASP A 91 -10.02 19.31 5.16
C ASP A 91 -9.17 18.59 6.23
N LEU A 92 -8.95 17.29 6.10
CA LEU A 92 -8.19 16.47 7.06
C LEU A 92 -6.74 16.22 6.65
N VAL A 93 -6.31 16.62 5.46
CA VAL A 93 -5.04 16.18 4.88
C VAL A 93 -4.16 17.37 4.54
N SER A 94 -3.05 17.54 5.29
CA SER A 94 -2.05 18.59 5.05
C SER A 94 -1.06 18.28 3.93
N GLY A 95 -0.90 17.01 3.54
CA GLY A 95 -0.02 16.56 2.48
C GLY A 95 -0.03 15.04 2.34
N ILE A 96 0.47 14.53 1.21
CA ILE A 96 0.57 13.08 0.98
C ILE A 96 1.96 12.67 0.52
N VAL A 97 2.46 11.53 1.07
CA VAL A 97 3.67 10.84 0.62
C VAL A 97 3.27 9.50 0.03
N LEU A 98 3.49 9.34 -1.25
CA LEU A 98 3.13 8.18 -2.05
C LEU A 98 4.38 7.36 -2.35
N LEU A 99 4.46 6.15 -1.81
CA LEU A 99 5.52 5.19 -2.07
C LEU A 99 4.97 4.11 -3.01
N GLU A 100 5.39 4.11 -4.26
CA GLU A 100 4.92 3.13 -5.26
C GLU A 100 3.38 2.94 -5.28
N PRO A 101 2.56 4.01 -5.32
CA PRO A 101 1.11 3.84 -5.28
C PRO A 101 0.62 3.02 -6.48
N VAL A 102 -0.41 2.20 -6.25
CA VAL A 102 -1.06 1.47 -7.35
C VAL A 102 -1.97 2.42 -8.12
N LEU A 103 -1.53 2.79 -9.32
CA LEU A 103 -2.28 3.63 -10.25
C LEU A 103 -2.63 2.82 -11.51
N ILE A 104 -3.84 2.29 -11.56
CA ILE A 104 -4.35 1.53 -12.71
C ILE A 104 -5.13 2.47 -13.62
N SER A 105 -4.79 2.45 -14.91
CA SER A 105 -5.53 3.25 -15.90
C SER A 105 -6.98 2.77 -16.04
N ASN A 106 -7.88 3.69 -16.39
CA ASN A 106 -9.29 3.37 -16.62
C ASN A 106 -9.48 2.31 -17.71
N LEU A 107 -8.58 2.27 -18.70
CA LEU A 107 -8.58 1.23 -19.73
C LEU A 107 -8.33 -0.15 -19.12
N ASN A 108 -7.29 -0.28 -18.28
CA ASN A 108 -6.96 -1.55 -17.62
C ASN A 108 -8.08 -1.98 -16.66
N LEU A 109 -8.72 -1.04 -15.95
CA LEU A 109 -9.88 -1.34 -15.11
C LEU A 109 -11.07 -1.85 -15.96
N SER A 110 -11.30 -1.29 -17.14
CA SER A 110 -12.35 -1.77 -18.05
C SER A 110 -12.05 -3.15 -18.58
N VAL A 111 -10.79 -3.46 -18.88
CA VAL A 111 -10.33 -4.81 -19.26
C VAL A 111 -10.52 -5.81 -18.12
N LEU A 112 -10.18 -5.45 -16.89
CA LEU A 112 -10.41 -6.30 -15.70
C LEU A 112 -11.90 -6.59 -15.49
N ARG A 113 -12.77 -5.61 -15.70
CA ARG A 113 -14.23 -5.79 -15.64
C ARG A 113 -14.70 -6.78 -16.70
N LEU A 114 -14.19 -6.67 -17.92
CA LEU A 114 -14.52 -7.57 -19.02
C LEU A 114 -14.08 -9.00 -18.73
N VAL A 115 -12.86 -9.20 -18.25
CA VAL A 115 -12.32 -10.52 -17.86
C VAL A 115 -13.16 -11.15 -16.75
N LYS A 116 -13.66 -10.35 -15.80
CA LYS A 116 -14.51 -10.84 -14.71
C LYS A 116 -15.92 -11.20 -15.19
N ALA A 117 -16.48 -10.43 -16.12
CA ALA A 117 -17.79 -10.70 -16.72
C ALA A 117 -17.78 -11.94 -17.65
N PHE A 118 -16.64 -12.19 -18.30
CA PHE A 118 -16.45 -13.27 -19.26
C PHE A 118 -15.24 -14.14 -18.90
N PRO A 119 -15.36 -15.11 -17.96
CA PRO A 119 -14.23 -15.85 -17.42
C PRO A 119 -13.40 -16.62 -18.46
N PHE A 120 -13.97 -17.01 -19.60
CA PHE A 120 -13.27 -17.68 -20.70
C PHE A 120 -12.16 -16.82 -21.32
N ILE A 121 -12.27 -15.50 -21.21
CA ILE A 121 -11.24 -14.55 -21.69
C ILE A 121 -9.92 -14.70 -20.92
N LYS A 122 -9.95 -15.23 -19.68
CA LYS A 122 -8.73 -15.51 -18.88
C LYS A 122 -7.74 -16.45 -19.58
N SER A 123 -8.22 -17.27 -20.51
CA SER A 123 -7.40 -18.22 -21.25
C SER A 123 -6.41 -17.54 -22.22
N PHE A 124 -6.65 -16.28 -22.58
CA PHE A 124 -5.74 -15.55 -23.45
C PHE A 124 -4.52 -15.03 -22.65
N PRO A 125 -3.29 -15.15 -23.17
CA PRO A 125 -2.05 -14.82 -22.45
C PRO A 125 -2.01 -13.42 -21.86
N VAL A 126 -2.52 -12.42 -22.58
CA VAL A 126 -2.60 -11.01 -22.16
C VAL A 126 -3.40 -10.83 -20.87
N PHE A 127 -4.47 -11.60 -20.68
CA PHE A 127 -5.33 -11.49 -19.49
C PHE A 127 -4.85 -12.38 -18.34
N LYS A 128 -4.10 -13.43 -18.65
CA LYS A 128 -3.52 -14.34 -17.66
C LYS A 128 -2.54 -13.60 -16.73
N GLU A 129 -1.74 -12.69 -17.24
CA GLU A 129 -0.82 -11.89 -16.44
C GLU A 129 -1.57 -11.02 -15.40
N MET A 130 -2.73 -10.45 -15.78
CA MET A 130 -3.54 -9.60 -14.90
C MET A 130 -4.18 -10.37 -13.73
N THR A 131 -4.44 -11.66 -13.91
CA THR A 131 -5.07 -12.52 -12.88
C THR A 131 -4.07 -13.37 -12.10
N SER A 132 -2.86 -13.57 -12.65
CA SER A 132 -1.86 -14.50 -12.13
C SER A 132 -1.46 -14.21 -10.67
N ARG A 133 -1.39 -12.93 -10.29
CA ARG A 133 -1.03 -12.53 -8.93
C ARG A 133 -2.07 -13.00 -7.91
N ALA A 134 -3.35 -12.80 -8.18
CA ALA A 134 -4.44 -13.26 -7.30
C ALA A 134 -4.46 -14.79 -7.22
N GLU A 135 -4.30 -15.48 -8.35
CA GLU A 135 -4.29 -16.94 -8.40
C GLU A 135 -3.09 -17.54 -7.65
N SER A 136 -1.90 -16.94 -7.78
CA SER A 136 -0.71 -17.37 -7.04
C SER A 136 -0.86 -17.10 -5.54
N THR A 137 -1.50 -15.99 -5.17
CA THR A 137 -1.77 -15.63 -3.78
C THR A 137 -2.71 -16.64 -3.11
N LEU A 138 -3.75 -17.11 -3.78
CA LEU A 138 -4.65 -18.14 -3.26
C LEU A 138 -3.93 -19.46 -2.90
N LYS A 139 -2.80 -19.74 -3.56
CA LYS A 139 -1.99 -20.95 -3.31
C LYS A 139 -0.97 -20.76 -2.18
N ARG A 140 -0.87 -19.57 -1.58
CA ARG A 140 0.08 -19.31 -0.49
C ARG A 140 -0.23 -20.20 0.71
N ARG A 141 0.82 -20.78 1.27
CA ARG A 141 0.73 -21.49 2.55
C ARG A 141 0.32 -20.51 3.65
N LYS A 142 -0.73 -20.83 4.39
CA LYS A 142 -1.25 -20.01 5.49
C LYS A 142 -0.69 -20.40 6.85
N LYS A 143 -0.42 -21.71 7.06
CA LYS A 143 -0.02 -22.28 8.35
C LYS A 143 1.40 -22.78 8.32
N PHE A 144 2.14 -22.51 9.39
CA PHE A 144 3.54 -22.89 9.54
C PHE A 144 3.78 -23.44 10.95
N PRO A 145 4.75 -24.34 11.14
CA PRO A 145 5.11 -24.83 12.47
C PRO A 145 5.71 -23.75 13.37
N SER A 146 6.48 -22.82 12.81
CA SER A 146 7.12 -21.75 13.55
C SER A 146 7.42 -20.52 12.69
N LYS A 147 7.74 -19.38 13.31
CA LYS A 147 8.18 -18.15 12.63
C LYS A 147 9.52 -18.35 11.90
N GLU A 148 10.42 -19.17 12.45
CA GLU A 148 11.71 -19.52 11.83
C GLU A 148 11.50 -20.26 10.50
N MET A 149 10.49 -21.11 10.42
CA MET A 149 10.14 -21.79 9.16
C MET A 149 9.61 -20.79 8.10
N ILE A 150 8.85 -19.78 8.51
CA ILE A 150 8.42 -18.70 7.62
C ILE A 150 9.66 -17.93 7.14
N PHE A 151 10.52 -17.52 8.06
CA PHE A 151 11.74 -16.79 7.74
C PHE A 151 12.61 -17.54 6.71
N LYS A 152 12.90 -18.81 6.95
CA LYS A 152 13.67 -19.67 6.01
C LYS A 152 12.98 -19.82 4.66
N SER A 153 11.65 -19.82 4.63
CA SER A 153 10.88 -19.96 3.39
C SER A 153 10.86 -18.69 2.55
N TYR A 154 10.95 -17.53 3.19
CA TYR A 154 10.76 -16.22 2.55
C TYR A 154 12.08 -15.49 2.27
N SER A 155 13.09 -15.64 3.14
CA SER A 155 14.37 -14.95 3.01
C SER A 155 15.03 -15.19 1.64
N GLY A 156 15.37 -14.09 0.96
CA GLY A 156 15.99 -14.08 -0.36
C GLY A 156 15.09 -14.55 -1.52
N ARG A 157 13.75 -14.60 -1.33
CA ARG A 157 12.83 -15.14 -2.34
C ARG A 157 11.64 -14.23 -2.63
N GLY A 158 11.25 -14.19 -3.91
CA GLY A 158 10.05 -13.47 -4.37
C GLY A 158 10.07 -12.00 -3.94
N ALA A 159 9.01 -11.55 -3.27
CA ALA A 159 8.90 -10.18 -2.77
C ALA A 159 9.96 -9.80 -1.74
N PHE A 160 10.56 -10.78 -1.07
CA PHE A 160 11.53 -10.60 0.00
C PHE A 160 13.00 -10.78 -0.47
N SER A 161 13.23 -10.87 -1.79
CA SER A 161 14.56 -11.17 -2.34
C SER A 161 15.60 -10.08 -2.06
N THR A 162 15.15 -8.84 -1.90
CA THR A 162 16.00 -7.65 -1.71
C THR A 162 15.92 -7.09 -0.29
N TRP A 163 15.10 -7.69 0.59
CA TRP A 163 14.90 -7.17 1.94
C TRP A 163 16.01 -7.59 2.89
N SER A 164 16.37 -6.71 3.82
CA SER A 164 17.18 -7.12 4.97
C SER A 164 16.39 -8.03 5.90
N ASP A 165 17.11 -8.83 6.67
CA ASP A 165 16.54 -9.76 7.65
C ASP A 165 15.65 -9.07 8.68
N ASP A 166 15.97 -7.83 9.05
CA ASP A 166 15.21 -7.07 10.04
C ASP A 166 13.83 -6.68 9.51
N PHE A 167 13.73 -6.23 8.25
CA PHE A 167 12.43 -5.96 7.63
C PHE A 167 11.58 -7.24 7.52
N LEU A 168 12.21 -8.36 7.17
CA LEU A 168 11.51 -9.64 7.09
C LEU A 168 11.04 -10.12 8.47
N LYS A 169 11.84 -9.95 9.53
CA LYS A 169 11.43 -10.27 10.91
C LYS A 169 10.25 -9.42 11.35
N ASP A 170 10.27 -8.11 11.07
CA ASP A 170 9.16 -7.21 11.39
C ASP A 170 7.88 -7.59 10.62
N TYR A 171 8.01 -7.92 9.32
CA TYR A 171 6.89 -8.44 8.53
C TYR A 171 6.28 -9.71 9.16
N ILE A 172 7.12 -10.67 9.56
CA ILE A 172 6.65 -11.92 10.17
C ILE A 172 5.99 -11.64 11.52
N ASN A 173 6.60 -10.79 12.35
CA ASN A 173 6.08 -10.49 13.68
C ASN A 173 4.72 -9.78 13.65
N GLY A 174 4.53 -8.84 12.75
CA GLY A 174 3.25 -8.13 12.59
C GLY A 174 2.23 -8.88 11.73
N GLY A 175 2.69 -9.82 10.88
CA GLY A 175 1.84 -10.53 9.92
C GLY A 175 1.48 -11.96 10.31
N THR A 176 1.77 -12.39 11.55
CA THR A 176 1.48 -13.75 12.01
C THR A 176 0.93 -13.79 13.43
N LYS A 177 0.11 -14.79 13.71
CA LYS A 177 -0.41 -15.09 15.04
C LYS A 177 -0.36 -16.59 15.32
N GLU A 178 -0.23 -16.95 16.59
CA GLU A 178 -0.33 -18.34 17.01
C GLU A 178 -1.79 -18.76 17.14
N ILE A 179 -2.14 -19.88 16.53
CA ILE A 179 -3.48 -20.49 16.61
C ILE A 179 -3.30 -21.99 16.73
N ASN A 180 -3.77 -22.58 17.83
CA ASN A 180 -3.74 -24.02 18.10
C ASN A 180 -2.35 -24.64 17.85
N GLY A 181 -1.30 -23.98 18.35
CA GLY A 181 0.10 -24.45 18.24
C GLY A 181 0.74 -24.30 16.86
N ASN A 182 0.07 -23.65 15.92
CA ASN A 182 0.62 -23.28 14.62
C ASN A 182 0.74 -21.77 14.49
N ILE A 183 1.69 -21.32 13.69
CA ILE A 183 1.82 -19.92 13.28
C ILE A 183 1.01 -19.72 11.99
N GLU A 184 0.01 -18.87 12.02
CA GLU A 184 -0.82 -18.54 10.87
C GLU A 184 -0.61 -17.11 10.39
N LEU A 185 -0.67 -16.91 9.07
CA LEU A 185 -0.69 -15.55 8.49
C LEU A 185 -1.96 -14.83 8.93
N THR A 186 -1.82 -13.59 9.37
CA THR A 186 -2.96 -12.73 9.75
C THR A 186 -3.72 -12.23 8.52
N CYS A 187 -3.01 -11.94 7.43
CA CYS A 187 -3.66 -11.67 6.14
C CYS A 187 -4.01 -13.02 5.48
N ASP A 188 -5.30 -13.34 5.45
CA ASP A 188 -5.78 -14.56 4.78
C ASP A 188 -5.48 -14.48 3.28
N PRO A 189 -4.89 -15.53 2.67
CA PRO A 189 -4.63 -15.56 1.23
C PRO A 189 -5.87 -15.30 0.37
N SER A 190 -7.06 -15.68 0.83
CA SER A 190 -8.31 -15.40 0.11
C SER A 190 -8.67 -13.91 0.11
N TRP A 191 -8.44 -13.21 1.24
CA TRP A 191 -8.64 -11.76 1.32
C TRP A 191 -7.60 -11.00 0.49
N GLU A 192 -6.34 -11.38 0.59
CA GLU A 192 -5.26 -10.79 -0.21
C GLU A 192 -5.53 -10.97 -1.72
N ALA A 193 -5.92 -12.18 -2.15
CA ALA A 193 -6.27 -12.47 -3.54
C ALA A 193 -7.51 -11.68 -4.00
N ALA A 194 -8.53 -11.53 -3.15
CA ALA A 194 -9.70 -10.72 -3.43
C ALA A 194 -9.32 -9.25 -3.61
N THR A 195 -8.39 -8.73 -2.79
CA THR A 195 -7.85 -7.37 -2.93
C THR A 195 -7.14 -7.18 -4.28
N PHE A 196 -6.28 -8.13 -4.71
CA PHE A 196 -5.65 -8.08 -6.04
C PHE A 196 -6.64 -8.23 -7.19
N SER A 197 -7.74 -8.94 -6.97
CA SER A 197 -8.79 -9.15 -7.99
C SER A 197 -9.83 -8.04 -8.02
N SER A 198 -9.78 -7.06 -7.11
CA SER A 198 -10.74 -5.98 -7.07
C SER A 198 -10.57 -5.08 -8.31
N TRP A 199 -11.67 -4.69 -8.93
CA TRP A 199 -11.71 -4.08 -10.25
C TRP A 199 -12.41 -2.71 -10.26
N ARG A 200 -12.73 -2.18 -9.10
CA ARG A 200 -13.43 -0.90 -8.95
C ARG A 200 -12.64 0.16 -8.18
N HIS A 201 -11.34 -0.05 -7.95
CA HIS A 201 -10.58 1.00 -7.29
C HIS A 201 -10.27 2.16 -8.25
N ASN A 202 -10.62 3.37 -7.85
CA ASN A 202 -10.53 4.57 -8.67
C ASN A 202 -9.51 5.57 -8.10
N ALA A 203 -8.33 5.08 -7.68
CA ALA A 203 -7.30 5.97 -7.15
C ALA A 203 -6.86 7.03 -8.19
N THR A 204 -6.79 6.64 -9.46
CA THR A 204 -6.44 7.56 -10.55
C THR A 204 -7.47 8.68 -10.74
N ASP A 205 -8.76 8.39 -10.57
CA ASP A 205 -9.82 9.40 -10.67
C ASP A 205 -9.79 10.41 -9.50
N SER A 206 -9.17 10.01 -8.39
CA SER A 206 -9.00 10.86 -7.21
C SER A 206 -7.97 11.97 -7.43
N ILE A 207 -7.01 11.79 -8.34
CA ILE A 207 -5.87 12.70 -8.52
C ILE A 207 -6.35 14.14 -8.71
N LYS A 208 -7.31 14.39 -9.60
CA LYS A 208 -7.83 15.73 -9.92
C LYS A 208 -8.49 16.46 -8.76
N LYS A 209 -8.75 15.77 -7.65
CA LYS A 209 -9.41 16.32 -6.46
C LYS A 209 -8.45 16.50 -5.29
N ILE A 210 -7.18 16.15 -5.44
CA ILE A 210 -6.16 16.33 -4.40
C ILE A 210 -5.73 17.80 -4.44
N SER A 211 -5.81 18.49 -3.31
CA SER A 211 -5.47 19.91 -3.17
C SER A 211 -4.27 20.15 -2.25
N CYS A 212 -3.73 19.11 -1.65
CA CYS A 212 -2.57 19.21 -0.76
C CYS A 212 -1.25 18.87 -1.48
N PRO A 213 -0.08 19.27 -0.93
CA PRO A 213 1.24 18.93 -1.45
C PRO A 213 1.45 17.44 -1.65
N ILE A 214 2.06 17.05 -2.78
CA ILE A 214 2.33 15.65 -3.15
C ILE A 214 3.84 15.39 -3.18
N THR A 215 4.27 14.33 -2.48
CA THR A 215 5.58 13.70 -2.68
C THR A 215 5.35 12.28 -3.17
N LEU A 216 5.94 11.90 -4.30
CA LEU A 216 5.88 10.56 -4.84
C LEU A 216 7.28 10.00 -5.06
N LEU A 217 7.51 8.81 -4.53
CA LEU A 217 8.70 8.01 -4.81
C LEU A 217 8.27 6.72 -5.50
N ARG A 218 8.93 6.41 -6.62
CA ARG A 218 8.72 5.14 -7.32
C ARG A 218 10.03 4.43 -7.59
N GLY A 219 9.95 3.11 -7.74
CA GLY A 219 11.09 2.30 -8.15
C GLY A 219 11.35 2.41 -9.65
N GLU A 220 12.60 2.20 -10.04
CA GLU A 220 13.00 2.09 -11.44
C GLU A 220 12.53 0.77 -12.06
N ILE A 221 12.52 -0.32 -11.26
CA ILE A 221 12.28 -1.68 -11.72
C ILE A 221 10.83 -2.09 -11.38
N GLY A 222 10.04 -2.38 -12.40
CA GLY A 222 8.70 -2.96 -12.23
C GLY A 222 7.67 -2.09 -11.50
N SER A 223 7.83 -0.76 -11.51
CA SER A 223 6.96 0.18 -10.83
C SER A 223 5.47 0.00 -11.15
N THR A 224 4.63 0.06 -10.11
CA THR A 224 3.17 0.11 -10.22
C THR A 224 2.64 1.50 -10.60
N THR A 225 3.47 2.53 -10.42
CA THR A 225 3.18 3.90 -10.85
C THR A 225 3.69 4.10 -12.29
N LYS A 226 2.82 3.86 -13.27
CA LYS A 226 3.16 4.05 -14.69
C LYS A 226 3.27 5.53 -15.06
N GLU A 227 3.95 5.83 -16.18
CA GLU A 227 4.16 7.20 -16.67
C GLU A 227 2.86 8.02 -16.80
N SER A 228 1.77 7.37 -17.22
CA SER A 228 0.46 8.04 -17.32
C SER A 228 -0.05 8.54 -15.96
N GLY A 229 0.08 7.74 -14.91
CA GLY A 229 -0.30 8.14 -13.56
C GLY A 229 0.63 9.22 -12.99
N LEU A 230 1.94 9.08 -13.22
CA LEU A 230 2.94 10.08 -12.82
C LEU A 230 2.66 11.44 -13.49
N ARG A 231 2.33 11.46 -14.78
CA ARG A 231 1.99 12.69 -15.50
C ARG A 231 0.78 13.38 -14.87
N LEU A 232 -0.30 12.65 -14.59
CA LEU A 232 -1.48 13.20 -13.94
C LEU A 232 -1.20 13.82 -12.59
N LEU A 233 -0.32 13.19 -11.79
CA LEU A 233 0.08 13.73 -10.49
C LEU A 233 0.93 15.00 -10.63
N LYS A 234 1.83 15.06 -11.62
CA LYS A 234 2.61 16.27 -11.93
C LYS A 234 1.75 17.43 -12.43
N GLU A 235 0.71 17.12 -13.21
CA GLU A 235 -0.27 18.12 -13.66
C GLU A 235 -1.10 18.65 -12.48
N GLN A 236 -1.41 17.79 -11.48
CA GLN A 236 -2.18 18.17 -10.30
C GLN A 236 -1.39 19.00 -9.29
N ASP A 237 -0.12 18.66 -9.04
CA ASP A 237 0.80 19.43 -8.19
C ASP A 237 2.10 19.71 -8.97
N PRO A 238 2.15 20.80 -9.75
CA PRO A 238 3.36 21.16 -10.52
C PRO A 238 4.60 21.42 -9.67
N TYR A 239 4.41 21.72 -8.39
CA TYR A 239 5.49 21.94 -7.42
C TYR A 239 5.78 20.69 -6.59
N GLY A 240 5.09 19.57 -6.88
CA GLY A 240 5.26 18.28 -6.23
C GLY A 240 6.67 17.71 -6.36
N VAL A 241 7.03 16.84 -5.44
CA VAL A 241 8.27 16.08 -5.52
C VAL A 241 7.98 14.71 -6.12
N PHE A 242 8.57 14.44 -7.29
CA PHE A 242 8.36 13.19 -8.03
C PHE A 242 9.71 12.58 -8.38
N LYS A 243 10.08 11.49 -7.70
CA LYS A 243 11.36 10.83 -7.89
C LYS A 243 11.24 9.38 -8.29
N THR A 244 12.12 8.95 -9.18
CA THR A 244 12.40 7.54 -9.43
C THR A 244 13.70 7.18 -8.70
N ILE A 245 13.65 6.23 -7.78
CA ILE A 245 14.81 5.74 -7.05
C ILE A 245 15.49 4.68 -7.91
N LYS A 246 16.74 4.93 -8.27
CA LYS A 246 17.53 4.01 -9.13
C LYS A 246 17.74 2.66 -8.43
N HIS A 247 17.76 1.61 -9.24
CA HIS A 247 17.97 0.22 -8.80
C HIS A 247 16.95 -0.30 -7.78
N SER A 248 15.92 0.46 -7.45
CA SER A 248 14.85 0.03 -6.55
C SER A 248 13.67 -0.57 -7.31
N SER A 249 12.94 -1.44 -6.61
CA SER A 249 11.73 -2.07 -7.09
C SER A 249 10.47 -1.47 -6.44
N HIS A 250 9.34 -2.16 -6.60
CA HIS A 250 8.11 -1.88 -5.86
C HIS A 250 8.31 -1.85 -4.34
N PHE A 251 9.36 -2.49 -3.83
CA PHE A 251 9.67 -2.59 -2.40
C PHE A 251 10.68 -1.54 -1.93
N LEU A 252 10.78 -0.40 -2.61
CA LEU A 252 11.68 0.69 -2.29
C LEU A 252 11.67 1.13 -0.80
N PRO A 253 10.57 1.05 -0.03
CA PRO A 253 10.62 1.41 1.40
C PRO A 253 11.49 0.47 2.25
N MET A 254 11.69 -0.77 1.79
CA MET A 254 12.52 -1.78 2.43
C MET A 254 13.92 -1.85 1.84
N GLU A 255 14.08 -1.43 0.59
CA GLU A 255 15.35 -1.46 -0.14
C GLU A 255 16.20 -0.21 0.10
N TYR A 256 15.56 0.96 0.20
CA TYR A 256 16.20 2.28 0.34
C TYR A 256 15.52 3.14 1.41
N PRO A 257 15.39 2.66 2.67
CA PRO A 257 14.64 3.37 3.72
C PRO A 257 15.17 4.76 4.01
N GLU A 258 16.50 4.97 4.02
CA GLU A 258 17.10 6.29 4.30
C GLU A 258 16.78 7.32 3.22
N GLU A 259 16.76 6.91 1.94
CA GLU A 259 16.37 7.80 0.85
C GLU A 259 14.89 8.19 0.95
N VAL A 260 14.03 7.24 1.30
CA VAL A 260 12.61 7.49 1.54
C VAL A 260 12.42 8.45 2.72
N GLN A 261 13.13 8.24 3.83
CA GLN A 261 13.10 9.12 5.01
C GLN A 261 13.46 10.56 4.66
N LYS A 262 14.54 10.76 3.89
CA LYS A 262 14.94 12.10 3.43
C LYS A 262 13.83 12.83 2.69
N GLU A 263 13.11 12.14 1.82
CA GLU A 263 12.04 12.76 1.04
C GLU A 263 10.79 13.01 1.90
N ILE A 264 10.51 12.14 2.87
CA ILE A 264 9.43 12.37 3.85
C ILE A 264 9.72 13.62 4.68
N LEU A 265 10.95 13.83 5.12
CA LEU A 265 11.31 15.02 5.89
C LEU A 265 11.14 16.32 5.10
N LYS A 266 11.40 16.31 3.80
CA LYS A 266 11.28 17.50 2.93
C LYS A 266 9.83 17.99 2.78
N ILE A 267 8.83 17.11 2.82
CA ILE A 267 7.43 17.53 2.66
C ILE A 267 6.98 18.42 3.83
N LYS A 268 7.58 18.26 5.03
CA LYS A 268 7.27 19.09 6.20
C LYS A 268 7.48 20.58 5.89
N LEU A 269 8.56 20.93 5.19
CA LEU A 269 8.86 22.32 4.80
C LEU A 269 7.81 22.85 3.81
N ARG A 270 7.33 22.02 2.89
CA ARG A 270 6.32 22.41 1.91
C ARG A 270 4.96 22.66 2.55
N ILE A 271 4.56 21.81 3.52
CA ILE A 271 3.28 21.97 4.25
C ILE A 271 3.26 23.29 5.04
N GLN A 272 4.40 23.76 5.54
CA GLN A 272 4.50 25.02 6.30
C GLN A 272 4.40 26.26 5.41
N LEU A 273 4.56 26.11 4.09
CA LEU A 273 4.53 27.21 3.13
C LEU A 273 3.17 27.34 2.40
N THR A 274 2.28 26.38 2.60
CA THR A 274 0.90 26.36 2.05
C THR A 274 -0.11 26.67 3.14
#